data_1aa47c97b30d6b16f3ef0c9c52de6d60
#
_entry.id   1aa47c97b30d6b16f3ef0c9c52de6d60
#
_cell.length_a   1.000
_cell.length_b   1.000
_cell.length_c   1.000
_cell.angle_alpha   90.00
_cell.angle_beta   90.00
_cell.angle_gamma   90.00
#
_symmetry.space_group_name_H-M   'P 1'
#
loop_
_entity.id
_entity.type
_entity.pdbx_description
1 polymer ?
#
loop_
_entity_poly.entity_id
_entity_poly.type
_entity_poly.pdbx_seq_one_letter_code
_entity_poly.pdbx_strand_id
1 'polypeptide(L)'
;MIGLALAVLVVATSYAAVEWVRRLALRRGVLDVPVERSSHEVPTPRGGGIVIVVVTLLAGLLASCLATGRLPAPMAAWLVGGAAVALAGWVDDVRSLSTRARLVVQLAAAGLLLAVVGCWRALDLPPAGPLPLGWLGCVLALLWIVGMTNAYHFMDGIDGIAAGQAIVAGTGWVLIGRPAAD
;
A
#
# COMPACT_ATOMS: atom_id res chain seq x y z
N MET A 1 -23.30 1.73 -8.46
CA MET A 1 -22.93 1.11 -9.75
C MET A 1 -21.52 1.53 -10.22
N ILE A 2 -21.18 2.84 -10.26
CA ILE A 2 -19.85 3.32 -10.71
C ILE A 2 -18.69 2.71 -9.89
N GLY A 3 -18.82 2.63 -8.56
CA GLY A 3 -17.77 2.05 -7.70
C GLY A 3 -17.49 0.57 -7.98
N LEU A 4 -18.54 -0.23 -8.23
CA LEU A 4 -18.38 -1.64 -8.58
C LEU A 4 -17.71 -1.79 -9.96
N ALA A 5 -18.13 -0.99 -10.94
CA ALA A 5 -17.54 -0.99 -12.27
C ALA A 5 -16.04 -0.60 -12.22
N LEU A 6 -15.70 0.42 -11.43
CA LEU A 6 -14.32 0.83 -11.20
C LEU A 6 -13.50 -0.29 -10.52
N ALA A 7 -14.04 -0.96 -9.51
CA ALA A 7 -13.38 -2.06 -8.83
C ALA A 7 -13.09 -3.22 -9.79
N VAL A 8 -14.08 -3.62 -10.60
CA VAL A 8 -13.90 -4.67 -11.61
C VAL A 8 -12.85 -4.28 -12.64
N LEU A 9 -12.88 -3.03 -13.11
CA LEU A 9 -11.90 -2.51 -14.07
C LEU A 9 -10.48 -2.54 -13.48
N VAL A 10 -10.30 -2.11 -12.22
CA VAL A 10 -9.01 -2.11 -11.53
C VAL A 10 -8.47 -3.54 -11.40
N VAL A 11 -9.31 -4.50 -10.98
CA VAL A 11 -8.90 -5.90 -10.86
C VAL A 11 -8.51 -6.48 -12.21
N ALA A 12 -9.34 -6.29 -13.25
CA ALA A 12 -9.07 -6.79 -14.59
C ALA A 12 -7.79 -6.18 -15.19
N THR A 13 -7.60 -4.87 -15.02
CA THR A 13 -6.40 -4.16 -15.50
C THR A 13 -5.15 -4.62 -14.76
N SER A 14 -5.22 -4.76 -13.43
CA SER A 14 -4.10 -5.26 -12.62
C SER A 14 -3.71 -6.66 -13.06
N TYR A 15 -4.67 -7.57 -13.20
CA TYR A 15 -4.42 -8.94 -13.62
C TYR A 15 -3.77 -9.01 -15.01
N ALA A 16 -4.34 -8.31 -16.00
CA ALA A 16 -3.81 -8.29 -17.35
C ALA A 16 -2.40 -7.68 -17.43
N ALA A 17 -2.16 -6.58 -16.70
CA ALA A 17 -0.88 -5.90 -16.73
C ALA A 17 0.21 -6.68 -15.96
N VAL A 18 -0.11 -7.30 -14.81
CA VAL A 18 0.82 -8.19 -14.11
C VAL A 18 1.18 -9.38 -14.97
N GLU A 19 0.20 -10.02 -15.64
CA GLU A 19 0.46 -11.15 -16.54
C GLU A 19 1.33 -10.73 -17.75
N TRP A 20 1.11 -9.54 -18.30
CA TRP A 20 1.94 -9.00 -19.35
C TRP A 20 3.39 -8.78 -18.90
N VAL A 21 3.60 -8.16 -17.72
CA VAL A 21 4.94 -7.95 -17.13
C VAL A 21 5.60 -9.30 -16.80
N ARG A 22 4.86 -10.26 -16.26
CA ARG A 22 5.35 -11.62 -16.02
C ARG A 22 5.89 -12.27 -17.29
N ARG A 23 5.12 -12.23 -18.40
CA ARG A 23 5.58 -12.76 -19.68
C ARG A 23 6.80 -12.03 -20.22
N LEU A 24 6.86 -10.71 -20.04
CA LEU A 24 8.01 -9.92 -20.47
C LEU A 24 9.27 -10.26 -19.65
N ALA A 25 9.14 -10.40 -18.35
CA ALA A 25 10.23 -10.78 -17.45
C ALA A 25 10.77 -12.17 -17.80
N LEU A 26 9.90 -13.15 -18.05
CA LEU A 26 10.28 -14.48 -18.52
C LEU A 26 11.05 -14.43 -19.84
N ARG A 27 10.57 -13.63 -20.81
CA ARG A 27 11.24 -13.49 -22.13
C ARG A 27 12.60 -12.81 -22.03
N ARG A 28 12.77 -11.90 -21.05
CA ARG A 28 14.01 -11.14 -20.84
C ARG A 28 14.96 -11.75 -19.82
N GLY A 29 14.57 -12.86 -19.20
CA GLY A 29 15.37 -13.52 -18.17
C GLY A 29 15.50 -12.69 -16.87
N VAL A 30 14.56 -11.74 -16.61
CA VAL A 30 14.52 -10.95 -15.38
C VAL A 30 13.84 -11.77 -14.29
N LEU A 31 14.61 -12.66 -13.67
CA LEU A 31 14.13 -13.62 -12.69
C LEU A 31 14.79 -13.38 -11.34
N ASP A 32 14.05 -13.62 -10.27
CA ASP A 32 14.58 -13.78 -8.92
C ASP A 32 15.03 -15.22 -8.74
N VAL A 33 16.34 -15.41 -8.61
CA VAL A 33 16.90 -16.73 -8.39
C VAL A 33 16.87 -17.02 -6.89
N PRO A 34 16.32 -18.17 -6.47
CA PRO A 34 16.27 -18.55 -5.07
C PRO A 34 17.67 -18.57 -4.44
N VAL A 35 17.77 -18.02 -3.22
CA VAL A 35 18.92 -18.13 -2.33
C VAL A 35 18.49 -18.88 -1.06
N GLU A 36 19.43 -19.36 -0.25
CA GLU A 36 19.14 -20.14 0.98
C GLU A 36 18.07 -19.54 1.91
N ARG A 37 17.83 -18.23 1.83
CA ARG A 37 16.82 -17.50 2.61
C ARG A 37 15.51 -17.26 1.87
N SER A 38 15.39 -17.70 0.62
CA SER A 38 14.18 -17.53 -0.18
C SER A 38 13.12 -18.55 0.22
N SER A 39 11.87 -18.13 0.29
CA SER A 39 10.72 -19.01 0.53
C SER A 39 10.24 -19.73 -0.73
N HIS A 40 10.75 -19.37 -1.91
CA HIS A 40 10.44 -20.02 -3.18
C HIS A 40 11.62 -20.86 -3.67
N GLU A 41 11.32 -22.01 -4.26
CA GLU A 41 12.31 -22.99 -4.76
C GLU A 41 12.60 -22.83 -6.25
N VAL A 42 11.76 -22.07 -6.96
CA VAL A 42 11.82 -21.91 -8.43
C VAL A 42 12.08 -20.44 -8.76
N PRO A 43 12.93 -20.12 -9.77
CA PRO A 43 13.13 -18.74 -10.23
C PRO A 43 11.81 -18.07 -10.59
N THR A 44 11.50 -16.94 -9.95
CA THR A 44 10.24 -16.21 -10.11
C THR A 44 10.43 -14.91 -10.89
N PRO A 45 9.50 -14.52 -11.81
CA PRO A 45 9.60 -13.25 -12.52
C PRO A 45 9.48 -12.05 -11.59
N ARG A 46 10.39 -11.07 -11.72
CA ARG A 46 10.37 -9.80 -10.96
C ARG A 46 9.52 -8.73 -11.65
N GLY A 47 9.05 -7.76 -10.89
CA GLY A 47 8.45 -6.51 -11.41
C GLY A 47 6.93 -6.42 -11.36
N GLY A 48 6.22 -7.47 -10.93
CA GLY A 48 4.76 -7.44 -10.79
C GLY A 48 4.26 -6.35 -9.83
N GLY A 49 5.02 -6.07 -8.76
CA GLY A 49 4.69 -5.06 -7.77
C GLY A 49 4.56 -3.64 -8.33
N ILE A 50 5.40 -3.26 -9.31
CA ILE A 50 5.31 -1.95 -9.95
C ILE A 50 3.94 -1.73 -10.60
N VAL A 51 3.42 -2.76 -11.28
CA VAL A 51 2.11 -2.69 -11.91
C VAL A 51 1.01 -2.46 -10.89
N ILE A 52 1.03 -3.21 -9.80
CA ILE A 52 0.04 -3.09 -8.72
C ILE A 52 0.06 -1.67 -8.16
N VAL A 53 1.25 -1.12 -7.90
CA VAL A 53 1.41 0.26 -7.41
C VAL A 53 0.83 1.27 -8.40
N VAL A 54 1.23 1.21 -9.67
CA VAL A 54 0.76 2.16 -10.70
C VAL A 54 -0.76 2.09 -10.84
N VAL A 55 -1.33 0.90 -10.95
CA VAL A 55 -2.79 0.73 -11.06
C VAL A 55 -3.51 1.25 -9.82
N THR A 56 -2.98 0.98 -8.61
CA THR A 56 -3.58 1.46 -7.36
C THR A 56 -3.54 2.97 -7.24
N LEU A 57 -2.41 3.61 -7.55
CA LEU A 57 -2.28 5.07 -7.50
C LEU A 57 -3.20 5.75 -8.54
N LEU A 58 -3.25 5.23 -9.76
CA LEU A 58 -4.13 5.74 -10.82
C LEU A 58 -5.61 5.52 -10.48
N ALA A 59 -5.97 4.39 -9.92
CA ALA A 59 -7.34 4.10 -9.48
C ALA A 59 -7.77 5.04 -8.34
N GLY A 60 -6.90 5.29 -7.36
CA GLY A 60 -7.15 6.25 -6.28
C GLY A 60 -7.33 7.67 -6.79
N LEU A 61 -6.45 8.12 -7.71
CA LEU A 61 -6.57 9.41 -8.36
C LEU A 61 -7.91 9.53 -9.12
N LEU A 62 -8.22 8.54 -9.96
CA LEU A 62 -9.46 8.53 -10.75
C LEU A 62 -10.71 8.52 -9.84
N ALA A 63 -10.73 7.65 -8.82
CA ALA A 63 -11.82 7.60 -7.86
C ALA A 63 -12.05 8.95 -7.16
N SER A 64 -10.96 9.60 -6.73
CA SER A 64 -11.01 10.92 -6.11
C SER A 64 -11.56 11.99 -7.06
N CYS A 65 -11.08 12.03 -8.30
CA CYS A 65 -11.54 12.97 -9.31
C CYS A 65 -13.03 12.75 -9.68
N LEU A 66 -13.46 11.50 -9.80
CA LEU A 66 -14.86 11.16 -10.08
C LEU A 66 -15.79 11.50 -8.91
N ALA A 67 -15.33 11.32 -7.67
CA ALA A 67 -16.13 11.58 -6.48
C ALA A 67 -16.24 13.07 -6.12
N THR A 68 -15.18 13.84 -6.31
CA THR A 68 -15.08 15.21 -5.78
C THR A 68 -14.81 16.28 -6.85
N GLY A 69 -14.55 15.88 -8.09
CA GLY A 69 -14.18 16.79 -9.19
C GLY A 69 -12.80 17.46 -9.01
N ARG A 70 -12.05 17.10 -7.97
CA ARG A 70 -10.76 17.70 -7.62
C ARG A 70 -9.84 16.68 -6.93
N LEU A 71 -8.59 17.06 -6.74
CA LEU A 71 -7.62 16.28 -5.95
C LEU A 71 -7.52 16.89 -4.53
N PRO A 72 -8.15 16.28 -3.50
CA PRO A 72 -8.01 16.75 -2.12
C PRO A 72 -6.59 16.58 -1.60
N ALA A 73 -6.14 17.45 -0.69
CA ALA A 73 -4.80 17.38 -0.10
C ALA A 73 -4.45 16.03 0.53
N PRO A 74 -5.37 15.33 1.26
CA PRO A 74 -5.09 13.97 1.76
C PRO A 74 -4.78 12.97 0.66
N MET A 75 -5.50 13.02 -0.46
CA MET A 75 -5.26 12.15 -1.61
C MET A 75 -3.93 12.49 -2.28
N ALA A 76 -3.61 13.78 -2.44
CA ALA A 76 -2.32 14.20 -2.97
C ALA A 76 -1.15 13.71 -2.09
N ALA A 77 -1.26 13.84 -0.76
CA ALA A 77 -0.26 13.36 0.19
C ALA A 77 -0.09 11.82 0.10
N TRP A 78 -1.19 11.08 -0.01
CA TRP A 78 -1.17 9.62 -0.19
C TRP A 78 -0.51 9.22 -1.51
N LEU A 79 -0.83 9.90 -2.62
CA LEU A 79 -0.23 9.62 -3.93
C LEU A 79 1.29 9.89 -3.92
N VAL A 80 1.72 11.04 -3.38
CA VAL A 80 3.14 11.41 -3.30
C VAL A 80 3.89 10.47 -2.37
N GLY A 81 3.37 10.22 -1.17
CA GLY A 81 3.98 9.31 -0.19
C GLY A 81 4.03 7.88 -0.70
N GLY A 82 2.94 7.38 -1.28
CA GLY A 82 2.88 6.04 -1.87
C GLY A 82 3.84 5.87 -3.04
N ALA A 83 3.92 6.86 -3.94
CA ALA A 83 4.88 6.84 -5.04
C ALA A 83 6.33 6.88 -4.54
N ALA A 84 6.64 7.67 -3.51
CA ALA A 84 7.98 7.73 -2.93
C ALA A 84 8.41 6.39 -2.30
N VAL A 85 7.51 5.74 -1.53
CA VAL A 85 7.77 4.42 -0.93
C VAL A 85 7.93 3.35 -2.02
N ALA A 86 7.08 3.36 -3.05
CA ALA A 86 7.15 2.43 -4.16
C ALA A 86 8.45 2.60 -4.97
N LEU A 87 8.87 3.84 -5.22
CA LEU A 87 10.14 4.14 -5.89
C LEU A 87 11.32 3.66 -5.06
N ALA A 88 11.29 3.87 -3.75
CA ALA A 88 12.32 3.36 -2.85
C ALA A 88 12.39 1.82 -2.87
N GLY A 89 11.24 1.14 -2.87
CA GLY A 89 11.16 -0.32 -3.01
C GLY A 89 11.76 -0.80 -4.34
N TRP A 90 11.40 -0.15 -5.45
CA TRP A 90 11.97 -0.49 -6.75
C TRP A 90 13.50 -0.26 -6.82
N VAL A 91 13.99 0.86 -6.24
CA VAL A 91 15.43 1.11 -6.17
C VAL A 91 16.12 0.08 -5.28
N ASP A 92 15.48 -0.35 -4.20
CA ASP A 92 15.99 -1.42 -3.33
C ASP A 92 16.14 -2.75 -4.09
N ASP A 93 15.15 -3.11 -4.90
CA ASP A 93 15.20 -4.32 -5.75
C ASP A 93 16.36 -4.29 -6.75
N VAL A 94 16.72 -3.11 -7.27
CA VAL A 94 17.76 -2.94 -8.29
C VAL A 94 19.15 -2.71 -7.67
N ARG A 95 19.25 -1.97 -6.57
CA ARG A 95 20.51 -1.44 -6.01
C ARG A 95 20.76 -1.74 -4.53
N SER A 96 19.86 -2.49 -3.88
CA SER A 96 19.95 -2.84 -2.45
C SER A 96 20.16 -1.61 -1.56
N LEU A 97 19.08 -0.89 -1.26
CA LEU A 97 19.11 0.28 -0.37
C LEU A 97 19.47 -0.12 1.06
N SER A 98 20.16 0.77 1.76
CA SER A 98 20.37 0.57 3.19
C SER A 98 19.04 0.64 3.95
N THR A 99 18.92 -0.12 5.04
CA THR A 99 17.74 -0.12 5.91
C THR A 99 17.42 1.31 6.41
N ARG A 100 18.44 2.13 6.67
CA ARG A 100 18.26 3.53 7.08
C ARG A 100 17.62 4.38 5.98
N ALA A 101 18.03 4.22 4.73
CA ALA A 101 17.47 4.98 3.60
C ALA A 101 15.98 4.62 3.40
N ARG A 102 15.62 3.34 3.45
CA ARG A 102 14.22 2.89 3.40
C ARG A 102 13.39 3.49 4.53
N LEU A 103 13.90 3.43 5.76
CA LEU A 103 13.20 3.97 6.93
C LEU A 103 12.99 5.49 6.82
N VAL A 104 13.97 6.24 6.34
CA VAL A 104 13.84 7.70 6.12
C VAL A 104 12.74 8.02 5.12
N VAL A 105 12.66 7.29 4.00
CA VAL A 105 11.59 7.50 3.01
C VAL A 105 10.22 7.16 3.61
N GLN A 106 10.10 6.06 4.34
CA GLN A 106 8.85 5.66 5.00
C GLN A 106 8.41 6.69 6.05
N LEU A 107 9.34 7.19 6.88
CA LEU A 107 9.06 8.23 7.88
C LEU A 107 8.64 9.53 7.21
N ALA A 108 9.30 9.95 6.13
CA ALA A 108 8.94 11.15 5.39
C ALA A 108 7.56 11.04 4.74
N ALA A 109 7.25 9.91 4.11
CA ALA A 109 5.95 9.65 3.51
C ALA A 109 4.82 9.62 4.55
N ALA A 110 5.03 8.93 5.68
CA ALA A 110 4.08 8.88 6.79
C ALA A 110 3.91 10.26 7.45
N GLY A 111 4.99 11.00 7.66
CA GLY A 111 4.96 12.36 8.19
C GLY A 111 4.20 13.32 7.28
N LEU A 112 4.40 13.25 5.96
CA LEU A 112 3.65 14.03 4.98
C LEU A 112 2.15 13.74 5.08
N LEU A 113 1.77 12.46 5.14
CA LEU A 113 0.37 12.07 5.27
C LEU A 113 -0.24 12.60 6.57
N LEU A 114 0.44 12.42 7.71
CA LEU A 114 -0.03 12.88 9.01
C LEU A 114 -0.09 14.41 9.12
N ALA A 115 0.80 15.14 8.45
CA ALA A 115 0.74 16.61 8.41
C ALA A 115 -0.52 17.13 7.71
N VAL A 116 -1.08 16.36 6.77
CA VAL A 116 -2.27 16.75 6.01
C VAL A 116 -3.56 16.18 6.62
N VAL A 117 -3.53 14.91 7.04
CA VAL A 117 -4.72 14.21 7.59
C VAL A 117 -4.91 14.48 9.08
N GLY A 118 -3.81 14.75 9.79
CA GLY A 118 -3.78 14.84 11.26
C GLY A 118 -3.43 13.52 11.92
N CYS A 119 -3.24 13.61 13.24
CA CYS A 119 -2.86 12.48 14.10
C CYS A 119 -4.07 11.91 14.85
N TRP A 120 -3.91 10.75 15.45
CA TRP A 120 -4.94 10.18 16.34
C TRP A 120 -5.16 11.09 17.55
N ARG A 121 -6.41 11.50 17.76
CA ARG A 121 -6.75 12.40 18.88
C ARG A 121 -7.06 11.63 20.16
N ALA A 122 -7.71 10.49 20.02
CA ALA A 122 -8.09 9.62 21.12
C ALA A 122 -8.11 8.16 20.65
N LEU A 123 -8.00 7.25 21.59
CA LEU A 123 -8.20 5.82 21.42
C LEU A 123 -9.46 5.41 22.17
N ASP A 124 -10.46 4.90 21.46
CA ASP A 124 -11.67 4.38 22.10
C ASP A 124 -11.40 3.00 22.70
N LEU A 125 -11.57 2.90 24.01
CA LEU A 125 -11.36 1.67 24.77
C LEU A 125 -12.69 1.24 25.44
N PRO A 126 -13.51 0.43 24.77
CA PRO A 126 -14.72 -0.10 25.41
C PRO A 126 -14.35 -1.04 26.58
N PRO A 127 -14.99 -0.91 27.76
CA PRO A 127 -16.03 0.04 28.17
C PRO A 127 -15.49 1.35 28.79
N ALA A 128 -14.18 1.59 28.81
CA ALA A 128 -13.55 2.70 29.54
C ALA A 128 -13.76 4.07 28.85
N GLY A 129 -14.20 4.09 27.59
CA GLY A 129 -14.40 5.32 26.81
C GLY A 129 -13.14 5.85 26.12
N PRO A 130 -13.19 7.07 25.55
CA PRO A 130 -12.08 7.63 24.79
C PRO A 130 -10.93 8.09 25.68
N LEU A 131 -9.74 7.54 25.45
CA LEU A 131 -8.48 7.96 26.06
C LEU A 131 -7.83 9.04 25.19
N PRO A 132 -7.70 10.30 25.64
CA PRO A 132 -7.05 11.35 24.86
C PRO A 132 -5.55 11.08 24.74
N LEU A 133 -5.03 11.09 23.51
CA LEU A 133 -3.63 10.74 23.23
C LEU A 133 -2.69 11.96 23.17
N GLY A 134 -3.21 13.16 22.91
CA GLY A 134 -2.39 14.35 22.75
C GLY A 134 -1.30 14.14 21.68
N TRP A 135 -0.06 14.52 21.97
CA TRP A 135 1.08 14.36 21.07
C TRP A 135 1.48 12.88 20.84
N LEU A 136 1.18 12.00 21.80
CA LEU A 136 1.42 10.55 21.66
C LEU A 136 0.65 9.97 20.48
N GLY A 137 -0.51 10.55 20.14
CA GLY A 137 -1.29 10.11 18.98
C GLY A 137 -0.54 10.25 17.66
N CYS A 138 0.31 11.27 17.51
CA CYS A 138 1.16 11.42 16.33
C CYS A 138 2.27 10.36 16.28
N VAL A 139 2.91 10.11 17.42
CA VAL A 139 3.97 9.09 17.52
C VAL A 139 3.40 7.71 17.22
N LEU A 140 2.27 7.37 17.82
CA LEU A 140 1.62 6.07 17.61
C LEU A 140 1.16 5.90 16.17
N ALA A 141 0.55 6.93 15.55
CA ALA A 141 0.15 6.89 14.15
C ALA A 141 1.35 6.73 13.21
N LEU A 142 2.44 7.44 13.47
CA LEU A 142 3.67 7.32 12.69
C LEU A 142 4.27 5.92 12.80
N LEU A 143 4.40 5.40 14.03
CA LEU A 143 4.92 4.05 14.27
C LEU A 143 4.02 2.98 13.65
N TRP A 144 2.70 3.18 13.68
CA TRP A 144 1.73 2.28 13.05
C TRP A 144 1.92 2.22 11.55
N ILE A 145 1.96 3.38 10.86
CA ILE A 145 2.11 3.44 9.41
C ILE A 145 3.44 2.81 8.97
N VAL A 146 4.54 3.20 9.60
CA VAL A 146 5.87 2.67 9.26
C VAL A 146 5.99 1.20 9.65
N GLY A 147 5.47 0.80 10.81
CA GLY A 147 5.45 -0.59 11.28
C GLY A 147 4.66 -1.49 10.32
N MET A 148 3.46 -1.07 9.92
CA MET A 148 2.65 -1.82 8.96
C MET A 148 3.31 -1.92 7.58
N THR A 149 3.94 -0.83 7.10
CA THR A 149 4.69 -0.86 5.83
C THR A 149 5.81 -1.90 5.86
N ASN A 150 6.57 -1.97 6.97
CA ASN A 150 7.62 -2.97 7.12
C ASN A 150 7.07 -4.38 7.35
N ALA A 151 5.96 -4.53 8.08
CA ALA A 151 5.29 -5.83 8.27
C ALA A 151 4.82 -6.42 6.93
N TYR A 152 4.21 -5.60 6.07
CA TYR A 152 3.82 -6.03 4.72
C TYR A 152 5.02 -6.44 3.87
N HIS A 153 6.11 -5.67 3.92
CA HIS A 153 7.34 -6.01 3.20
C HIS A 153 7.93 -7.34 3.69
N PHE A 154 7.86 -7.61 5.00
CA PHE A 154 8.33 -8.88 5.56
C PHE A 154 7.43 -10.06 5.19
N MET A 155 6.10 -9.86 5.17
CA MET A 155 5.12 -10.90 4.83
C MET A 155 5.13 -11.27 3.34
N ASP A 156 5.62 -10.40 2.47
CA ASP A 156 5.71 -10.64 1.02
C ASP A 156 6.65 -11.81 0.66
N GLY A 157 7.46 -12.27 1.61
CA GLY A 157 8.26 -13.49 1.47
C GLY A 157 7.45 -14.80 1.46
N ILE A 158 6.15 -14.79 1.73
CA ILE A 158 5.29 -15.98 1.75
C ILE A 158 4.17 -15.80 0.73
N ASP A 159 4.10 -16.71 -0.23
CA ASP A 159 3.14 -16.67 -1.33
C ASP A 159 1.69 -16.49 -0.86
N GLY A 160 1.06 -15.43 -1.35
CA GLY A 160 -0.36 -15.14 -1.12
C GLY A 160 -0.71 -14.48 0.24
N ILE A 161 0.17 -14.42 1.23
CA ILE A 161 -0.14 -13.83 2.55
C ILE A 161 -0.42 -12.33 2.41
N ALA A 162 0.45 -11.58 1.75
CA ALA A 162 0.27 -10.14 1.56
C ALA A 162 -1.01 -9.82 0.77
N ALA A 163 -1.29 -10.59 -0.28
CA ALA A 163 -2.51 -10.45 -1.07
C ALA A 163 -3.77 -10.81 -0.26
N GLY A 164 -3.73 -11.91 0.50
CA GLY A 164 -4.83 -12.33 1.38
C GLY A 164 -5.15 -11.29 2.46
N GLN A 165 -4.12 -10.76 3.11
CA GLN A 165 -4.25 -9.69 4.09
C GLN A 165 -4.87 -8.42 3.48
N ALA A 166 -4.42 -8.02 2.29
CA ALA A 166 -4.98 -6.85 1.59
C ALA A 166 -6.47 -7.04 1.25
N ILE A 167 -6.87 -8.24 0.82
CA ILE A 167 -8.28 -8.57 0.53
C ILE A 167 -9.12 -8.49 1.80
N VAL A 168 -8.67 -9.10 2.90
CA VAL A 168 -9.39 -9.09 4.19
C VAL A 168 -9.53 -7.67 4.72
N ALA A 169 -8.43 -6.91 4.77
CA ALA A 169 -8.44 -5.52 5.23
C ALA A 169 -9.32 -4.64 4.34
N GLY A 170 -9.18 -4.73 3.01
CA GLY A 170 -10.00 -3.96 2.07
C GLY A 170 -11.48 -4.28 2.17
N THR A 171 -11.83 -5.56 2.32
CA THR A 171 -13.24 -5.98 2.53
C THR A 171 -13.78 -5.41 3.84
N GLY A 172 -12.99 -5.46 4.94
CA GLY A 172 -13.36 -4.88 6.22
C GLY A 172 -13.67 -3.38 6.10
N TRP A 173 -12.81 -2.62 5.42
CA TRP A 173 -13.04 -1.20 5.19
C TRP A 173 -14.30 -0.90 4.36
N VAL A 174 -14.59 -1.70 3.34
CA VAL A 174 -15.83 -1.55 2.54
C VAL A 174 -17.07 -1.83 3.40
N LEU A 175 -17.01 -2.81 4.30
CA LEU A 175 -18.15 -3.13 5.17
C LEU A 175 -18.38 -2.06 6.24
N ILE A 176 -17.30 -1.54 6.86
CA ILE A 176 -17.37 -0.50 7.90
C ILE A 176 -17.75 0.87 7.29
N GLY A 177 -17.23 1.18 6.09
CA GLY A 177 -17.46 2.46 5.42
C GLY A 177 -18.82 2.59 4.72
N ARG A 178 -19.67 1.56 4.75
CA ARG A 178 -21.05 1.68 4.26
C ARG A 178 -21.84 2.58 5.20
N PRO A 179 -22.51 3.65 4.68
CA PRO A 179 -23.47 4.36 5.50
C PRO A 179 -24.53 3.36 5.99
N ALA A 180 -24.89 3.46 7.28
CA ALA A 180 -26.01 2.71 7.80
C ALA A 180 -27.21 2.96 6.88
N ALA A 181 -27.82 1.91 6.37
CA ALA A 181 -29.07 2.04 5.62
C ALA A 181 -30.13 2.53 6.61
N ASP A 182 -30.52 3.83 6.48
CA ASP A 182 -31.67 4.40 7.17
C ASP A 182 -32.97 3.77 6.66
#